data_7d0727c8727e643beed4fe17b5853401
#
_entry.id   7d0727c8727e643beed4fe17b5853401
#
_cell.length_a   1.000
_cell.length_b   1.000
_cell.length_c   1.000
_cell.angle_alpha   90.00
_cell.angle_beta   90.00
_cell.angle_gamma   90.00
#
_symmetry.space_group_name_H-M   'P 1'
#
loop_
_entity.id
_entity.type
_entity.pdbx_description
1 polymer ?
#
loop_
_entity_poly.entity_id
_entity_poly.type
_entity_poly.pdbx_seq_one_letter_code
_entity_poly.pdbx_strand_id
1 'polypeptide(L)'
;MMKKTLIMLMLGVSAAFAEQAPAEVQQVINSVMSGKGNYFTPPNYINLSAITEGEPIHCSWFVGDSLIKLGEGAPVSSVIKPLDLWVIPLLNNDITKVLMIVAKPPRDPKWQVLGYGHGSVGKSWEKIRQIWPESAGYHPVLIFAPSDPRGFFYIPEKGDKNLTPLTFSHRQTNNLDSLYGILDSSRVVLKEIRDGLLANLKKGKQK
;
A
#
# COMPACT_ATOMS: atom_id res chain seq x y z
N MET A 1 -41.25 33.49 22.09
CA MET A 1 -39.85 33.18 22.38
C MET A 1 -39.53 31.78 21.85
N MET A 2 -39.03 31.64 20.63
CA MET A 2 -38.65 30.35 20.06
C MET A 2 -37.16 30.11 20.30
N LYS A 3 -36.82 29.09 21.08
CA LYS A 3 -35.44 28.61 21.26
C LYS A 3 -35.01 27.89 20.00
N LYS A 4 -34.09 28.47 19.24
CA LYS A 4 -33.38 27.81 18.14
C LYS A 4 -32.33 26.84 18.73
N THR A 5 -32.63 25.55 18.69
CA THR A 5 -31.65 24.49 19.01
C THR A 5 -30.71 24.34 17.82
N LEU A 6 -29.48 24.79 17.98
CA LEU A 6 -28.39 24.61 17.00
C LEU A 6 -27.89 23.16 17.13
N ILE A 7 -28.32 22.29 16.23
CA ILE A 7 -27.77 20.95 16.10
C ILE A 7 -26.41 21.08 15.42
N MET A 8 -25.33 21.03 16.21
CA MET A 8 -23.95 20.97 15.72
C MET A 8 -23.70 19.54 15.23
N LEU A 9 -23.83 19.34 13.93
CA LEU A 9 -23.48 18.08 13.27
C LEU A 9 -21.95 17.99 13.29
N MET A 10 -21.39 17.31 14.29
CA MET A 10 -19.98 16.92 14.27
C MET A 10 -19.81 15.85 13.18
N LEU A 11 -19.47 16.28 11.98
CA LEU A 11 -18.84 15.44 10.98
C LEU A 11 -17.49 15.03 11.55
N GLY A 12 -17.43 13.85 12.13
CA GLY A 12 -16.18 13.18 12.48
C GLY A 12 -15.42 12.87 11.18
N VAL A 13 -14.70 13.84 10.68
CA VAL A 13 -13.62 13.58 9.71
C VAL A 13 -12.57 12.80 10.49
N SER A 14 -12.59 11.48 10.36
CA SER A 14 -11.42 10.68 10.73
C SER A 14 -10.29 11.16 9.84
N ALA A 15 -9.49 12.09 10.34
CA ALA A 15 -8.22 12.40 9.75
C ALA A 15 -7.41 11.09 9.80
N ALA A 16 -7.36 10.39 8.69
CA ALA A 16 -6.35 9.38 8.47
C ALA A 16 -5.03 10.15 8.36
N PHE A 17 -4.43 10.45 9.52
CA PHE A 17 -3.06 10.96 9.57
C PHE A 17 -2.19 9.92 8.85
N ALA A 18 -1.20 10.38 8.08
CA ALA A 18 -0.12 9.53 7.63
C ALA A 18 0.37 8.75 8.87
N GLU A 19 0.11 7.45 8.87
CA GLU A 19 0.38 6.64 10.04
C GLU A 19 1.89 6.52 10.17
N GLN A 20 2.46 7.10 11.22
CA GLN A 20 3.89 6.96 11.48
C GLN A 20 4.21 5.51 11.79
N ALA A 21 5.33 5.03 11.22
CA ALA A 21 5.79 3.68 11.51
C ALA A 21 5.98 3.49 13.03
N PRO A 22 5.47 2.39 13.61
CA PRO A 22 5.67 2.06 15.01
C PRO A 22 7.15 2.09 15.41
N ALA A 23 7.44 2.39 16.67
CA ALA A 23 8.80 2.48 17.16
C ALA A 23 9.61 1.19 16.91
N GLU A 24 8.98 0.03 16.98
CA GLU A 24 9.59 -1.26 16.67
C GLU A 24 9.96 -1.40 15.19
N VAL A 25 9.14 -0.90 14.28
CA VAL A 25 9.46 -0.86 12.84
C VAL A 25 10.66 0.05 12.61
N GLN A 26 10.68 1.24 13.23
CA GLN A 26 11.80 2.17 13.13
C GLN A 26 13.10 1.57 13.70
N GLN A 27 13.02 0.81 14.78
CA GLN A 27 14.18 0.08 15.32
C GLN A 27 14.75 -0.93 14.31
N VAL A 28 13.88 -1.67 13.60
CA VAL A 28 14.31 -2.60 12.54
C VAL A 28 15.00 -1.84 11.41
N ILE A 29 14.42 -0.74 10.95
CA ILE A 29 15.00 0.12 9.90
C ILE A 29 16.40 0.60 10.32
N ASN A 30 16.51 1.21 11.49
CA ASN A 30 17.77 1.74 12.01
C ASN A 30 18.84 0.66 12.17
N SER A 31 18.45 -0.55 12.58
CA SER A 31 19.35 -1.69 12.70
C SER A 31 19.91 -2.13 11.35
N VAL A 32 19.07 -2.18 10.32
CA VAL A 32 19.50 -2.49 8.95
C VAL A 32 20.43 -1.41 8.41
N MET A 33 20.03 -0.15 8.50
CA MET A 33 20.78 0.98 7.97
C MET A 33 22.16 1.13 8.65
N SER A 34 22.28 0.72 9.92
CA SER A 34 23.55 0.71 10.66
C SER A 34 24.39 -0.57 10.43
N GLY A 35 23.90 -1.52 9.64
CA GLY A 35 24.58 -2.80 9.40
C GLY A 35 24.66 -3.73 10.62
N LYS A 36 23.84 -3.52 11.66
CA LYS A 36 23.92 -4.23 12.94
C LYS A 36 22.93 -5.40 13.08
N GLY A 37 22.15 -5.73 12.06
CA GLY A 37 21.09 -6.73 12.18
C GLY A 37 21.40 -8.03 11.43
N ASN A 38 20.99 -9.18 12.00
CA ASN A 38 20.92 -10.48 11.29
C ASN A 38 19.67 -10.54 10.41
N TYR A 39 19.49 -9.55 9.54
CA TYR A 39 18.36 -9.49 8.64
C TYR A 39 18.73 -10.05 7.27
N PHE A 40 17.74 -10.25 6.43
CA PHE A 40 17.97 -10.53 5.02
C PHE A 40 19.02 -9.58 4.46
N THR A 41 20.09 -10.15 3.91
CA THR A 41 21.17 -9.36 3.31
C THR A 41 20.59 -8.56 2.14
N PRO A 42 20.81 -7.24 2.09
CA PRO A 42 20.43 -6.45 0.94
C PRO A 42 21.07 -7.04 -0.33
N PRO A 43 20.39 -6.95 -1.47
CA PRO A 43 20.99 -7.37 -2.73
C PRO A 43 22.35 -6.71 -2.96
N ASN A 44 23.30 -7.43 -3.53
CA ASN A 44 24.70 -6.98 -3.71
C ASN A 44 24.85 -5.67 -4.50
N TYR A 45 23.81 -5.30 -5.27
CA TYR A 45 23.80 -4.02 -6.01
C TYR A 45 23.39 -2.81 -5.14
N ILE A 46 23.06 -3.04 -3.85
CA ILE A 46 22.69 -2.00 -2.90
C ILE A 46 23.87 -1.73 -1.98
N ASN A 47 24.47 -0.56 -2.14
CA ASN A 47 25.46 -0.07 -1.20
C ASN A 47 24.76 0.72 -0.09
N LEU A 48 24.58 0.10 1.08
CA LEU A 48 23.88 0.74 2.21
C LEU A 48 24.54 2.04 2.65
N SER A 49 25.84 2.23 2.46
CA SER A 49 26.52 3.49 2.83
C SER A 49 26.16 4.67 1.92
N ALA A 50 25.59 4.40 0.75
CA ALA A 50 25.14 5.40 -0.21
C ALA A 50 23.61 5.50 -0.29
N ILE A 51 22.90 4.81 0.62
CA ILE A 51 21.45 4.75 0.64
C ILE A 51 20.92 5.54 1.84
N THR A 52 19.85 6.28 1.59
CA THR A 52 19.01 6.89 2.62
C THR A 52 17.66 6.19 2.67
N GLU A 53 17.02 6.19 3.84
CA GLU A 53 15.65 5.73 3.97
C GLU A 53 14.67 6.80 3.49
N GLY A 54 13.66 6.38 2.75
CA GLY A 54 12.48 7.18 2.47
C GLY A 54 11.42 6.97 3.54
N GLU A 55 10.31 7.69 3.39
CA GLU A 55 9.20 7.58 4.33
C GLU A 55 8.58 6.17 4.30
N PRO A 56 8.42 5.51 5.46
CA PRO A 56 7.78 4.20 5.54
C PRO A 56 6.31 4.25 5.07
N ILE A 57 5.91 3.24 4.32
CA ILE A 57 4.57 3.14 3.75
C ILE A 57 3.84 1.98 4.42
N HIS A 58 2.75 2.28 5.15
CA HIS A 58 1.89 1.24 5.69
C HIS A 58 1.07 0.59 4.58
N CYS A 59 1.05 -0.74 4.57
CA CYS A 59 0.36 -1.48 3.52
C CYS A 59 -0.99 -2.00 4.01
N SER A 60 -1.94 -2.04 3.10
CA SER A 60 -3.24 -2.66 3.30
C SER A 60 -3.42 -3.89 2.39
N TRP A 61 -4.46 -4.66 2.66
CA TRP A 61 -4.76 -5.91 1.97
C TRP A 61 -6.24 -6.01 1.67
N PHE A 62 -6.60 -6.55 0.51
CA PHE A 62 -7.99 -6.88 0.24
C PHE A 62 -8.45 -8.07 1.08
N VAL A 63 -9.54 -7.87 1.82
CA VAL A 63 -10.18 -8.94 2.60
C VAL A 63 -11.05 -9.77 1.67
N GLY A 64 -10.55 -10.95 1.26
CA GLY A 64 -11.20 -11.80 0.27
C GLY A 64 -12.64 -12.15 0.62
N ASP A 65 -12.90 -12.56 1.87
CA ASP A 65 -14.25 -12.89 2.33
C ASP A 65 -15.21 -11.71 2.27
N SER A 66 -14.75 -10.50 2.64
CA SER A 66 -15.55 -9.29 2.53
C SER A 66 -15.85 -8.97 1.07
N LEU A 67 -14.87 -9.09 0.18
CA LEU A 67 -15.05 -8.83 -1.24
C LEU A 67 -16.01 -9.84 -1.90
N ILE A 68 -15.93 -11.13 -1.54
CA ILE A 68 -16.84 -12.16 -2.02
C ILE A 68 -18.28 -11.88 -1.53
N LYS A 69 -18.43 -11.51 -0.26
CA LYS A 69 -19.73 -11.26 0.37
C LYS A 69 -20.40 -9.99 -0.12
N LEU A 70 -19.65 -8.89 -0.22
CA LEU A 70 -20.18 -7.57 -0.57
C LEU A 70 -20.24 -7.32 -2.07
N GLY A 71 -19.40 -8.03 -2.84
CA GLY A 71 -19.36 -7.95 -4.28
C GLY A 71 -18.59 -6.75 -4.82
N GLU A 72 -18.64 -6.60 -6.14
CA GLU A 72 -17.88 -5.60 -6.89
C GLU A 72 -18.34 -4.15 -6.70
N GLY A 73 -19.53 -3.96 -6.17
CA GLY A 73 -20.10 -2.63 -5.86
C GLY A 73 -19.75 -2.11 -4.47
N ALA A 74 -18.99 -2.90 -3.68
CA ALA A 74 -18.59 -2.50 -2.34
C ALA A 74 -17.70 -1.26 -2.36
N PRO A 75 -17.82 -0.37 -1.36
CA PRO A 75 -16.82 0.66 -1.11
C PRO A 75 -15.44 0.04 -0.87
N VAL A 76 -14.38 0.65 -1.41
CA VAL A 76 -13.01 0.15 -1.23
C VAL A 76 -12.65 0.03 0.24
N SER A 77 -12.99 1.04 1.04
CA SER A 77 -12.76 1.09 2.49
C SER A 77 -13.37 -0.10 3.24
N SER A 78 -14.47 -0.68 2.75
CA SER A 78 -15.14 -1.82 3.38
C SER A 78 -14.51 -3.19 3.08
N VAL A 79 -13.65 -3.25 2.09
CA VAL A 79 -13.02 -4.50 1.62
C VAL A 79 -11.49 -4.52 1.78
N ILE A 80 -10.93 -3.51 2.42
CA ILE A 80 -9.50 -3.46 2.76
C ILE A 80 -9.30 -3.45 4.27
N LYS A 81 -8.13 -3.90 4.71
CA LYS A 81 -7.67 -3.75 6.09
C LYS A 81 -6.17 -3.49 6.13
N PRO A 82 -5.69 -2.74 7.14
CA PRO A 82 -4.26 -2.61 7.39
C PRO A 82 -3.59 -3.96 7.62
N LEU A 83 -2.33 -4.07 7.24
CA LEU A 83 -1.46 -5.22 7.50
C LEU A 83 -0.38 -4.83 8.52
N ASP A 84 0.09 -5.80 9.28
CA ASP A 84 1.37 -5.71 9.99
C ASP A 84 2.53 -5.79 8.97
N LEU A 85 2.52 -4.88 8.00
CA LEU A 85 3.49 -4.80 6.92
C LEU A 85 3.74 -3.35 6.52
N TRP A 86 5.01 -3.01 6.50
CA TRP A 86 5.53 -1.73 6.04
C TRP A 86 6.51 -1.95 4.89
N VAL A 87 6.49 -1.09 3.91
CA VAL A 87 7.51 -1.03 2.88
C VAL A 87 8.27 0.28 3.00
N ILE A 88 9.58 0.19 3.00
CA ILE A 88 10.47 1.32 3.21
C ILE A 88 11.25 1.56 1.93
N PRO A 89 11.06 2.70 1.25
CA PRO A 89 11.87 3.05 0.10
C PRO A 89 13.33 3.23 0.51
N LEU A 90 14.23 2.57 -0.18
CA LEU A 90 15.66 2.78 -0.06
C LEU A 90 16.13 3.62 -1.25
N LEU A 91 16.58 4.84 -0.95
CA LEU A 91 16.86 5.89 -1.92
C LEU A 91 18.36 6.01 -2.17
N ASN A 92 18.72 6.30 -3.42
CA ASN A 92 20.04 6.79 -3.78
C ASN A 92 19.86 8.04 -4.63
N ASN A 93 20.41 9.17 -4.19
CA ASN A 93 20.17 10.49 -4.76
C ASN A 93 18.66 10.78 -4.93
N ASP A 94 17.89 10.58 -3.87
CA ASP A 94 16.44 10.78 -3.79
C ASP A 94 15.61 9.96 -4.79
N ILE A 95 16.19 8.93 -5.37
CA ILE A 95 15.50 8.01 -6.29
C ILE A 95 15.39 6.63 -5.63
N THR A 96 14.17 6.11 -5.51
CA THR A 96 13.93 4.75 -5.00
C THR A 96 14.66 3.72 -5.87
N LYS A 97 15.54 2.95 -5.25
CA LYS A 97 16.24 1.83 -5.88
C LYS A 97 15.55 0.51 -5.60
N VAL A 98 15.08 0.33 -4.36
CA VAL A 98 14.43 -0.89 -3.90
C VAL A 98 13.54 -0.55 -2.72
N LEU A 99 12.56 -1.40 -2.45
CA LEU A 99 11.79 -1.38 -1.21
C LEU A 99 12.35 -2.44 -0.25
N MET A 100 12.53 -2.07 1.00
CA MET A 100 12.73 -3.00 2.11
C MET A 100 11.36 -3.35 2.69
N ILE A 101 11.08 -4.63 2.86
CA ILE A 101 9.80 -5.14 3.35
C ILE A 101 9.98 -5.52 4.82
N VAL A 102 9.27 -4.84 5.70
CA VAL A 102 9.28 -5.07 7.16
C VAL A 102 7.90 -5.52 7.59
N ALA A 103 7.79 -6.69 8.22
CA ALA A 103 6.51 -7.22 8.65
C ALA A 103 6.63 -8.10 9.90
N LYS A 104 5.47 -8.43 10.49
CA LYS A 104 5.34 -9.50 11.49
C LYS A 104 4.88 -10.77 10.80
N PRO A 105 5.72 -11.81 10.70
CA PRO A 105 5.28 -13.10 10.18
C PRO A 105 4.22 -13.74 11.07
N PRO A 106 3.32 -14.57 10.53
CA PRO A 106 2.23 -15.17 11.32
C PRO A 106 2.69 -16.03 12.51
N ARG A 107 3.93 -16.53 12.45
CA ARG A 107 4.50 -17.42 13.51
C ARG A 107 5.50 -16.72 14.41
N ASP A 108 5.86 -15.48 14.12
CA ASP A 108 6.78 -14.68 14.91
C ASP A 108 6.18 -13.28 15.05
N PRO A 109 5.77 -12.87 16.28
CA PRO A 109 5.13 -11.58 16.50
C PRO A 109 6.12 -10.39 16.46
N LYS A 110 7.39 -10.65 16.16
CA LYS A 110 8.42 -9.60 16.07
C LYS A 110 8.47 -9.01 14.67
N TRP A 111 8.64 -7.70 14.60
CA TRP A 111 8.94 -7.01 13.37
C TRP A 111 10.31 -7.43 12.85
N GLN A 112 10.38 -7.77 11.56
CA GLN A 112 11.62 -8.17 10.92
C GLN A 112 11.59 -7.87 9.42
N VAL A 113 12.77 -7.79 8.81
CA VAL A 113 12.89 -7.68 7.36
C VAL A 113 12.54 -9.02 6.74
N LEU A 114 11.56 -9.04 5.85
CA LEU A 114 11.19 -10.23 5.08
C LEU A 114 11.88 -10.29 3.73
N GLY A 115 12.41 -9.17 3.23
CA GLY A 115 13.11 -9.13 1.96
C GLY A 115 13.24 -7.74 1.38
N TYR A 116 13.75 -7.72 0.16
CA TYR A 116 13.93 -6.52 -0.65
C TYR A 116 13.38 -6.75 -2.05
N GLY A 117 12.82 -5.72 -2.66
CA GLY A 117 12.30 -5.85 -4.01
C GLY A 117 11.46 -4.66 -4.46
N HIS A 118 10.73 -4.86 -5.55
CA HIS A 118 9.65 -3.96 -5.98
C HIS A 118 10.03 -2.47 -6.12
N GLY A 119 11.24 -2.15 -6.58
CA GLY A 119 11.66 -0.74 -6.77
C GLY A 119 10.74 0.06 -7.69
N SER A 120 10.05 -0.62 -8.62
CA SER A 120 9.02 0.00 -9.46
C SER A 120 7.82 0.50 -8.65
N VAL A 121 7.42 -0.21 -7.58
CA VAL A 121 6.35 0.22 -6.67
C VAL A 121 6.76 1.50 -5.95
N GLY A 122 8.00 1.58 -5.48
CA GLY A 122 8.52 2.78 -4.84
C GLY A 122 8.49 4.00 -5.76
N LYS A 123 8.92 3.85 -7.01
CA LYS A 123 8.82 4.93 -8.01
C LYS A 123 7.38 5.33 -8.30
N SER A 124 6.48 4.36 -8.35
CA SER A 124 5.05 4.62 -8.51
C SER A 124 4.48 5.36 -7.32
N TRP A 125 4.90 4.99 -6.10
CA TRP A 125 4.53 5.68 -4.88
C TRP A 125 4.98 7.14 -4.89
N GLU A 126 6.23 7.41 -5.23
CA GLU A 126 6.74 8.78 -5.36
C GLU A 126 5.90 9.61 -6.34
N LYS A 127 5.55 9.03 -7.49
CA LYS A 127 4.72 9.69 -8.49
C LYS A 127 3.30 9.95 -7.98
N ILE A 128 2.68 9.00 -7.31
CA ILE A 128 1.37 9.17 -6.68
C ILE A 128 1.37 10.31 -5.68
N ARG A 129 2.40 10.40 -4.82
CA ARG A 129 2.53 11.49 -3.85
C ARG A 129 2.80 12.86 -4.50
N GLN A 130 3.42 12.90 -5.67
CA GLN A 130 3.55 14.14 -6.43
C GLN A 130 2.21 14.61 -7.00
N ILE A 131 1.36 13.70 -7.46
CA ILE A 131 0.03 14.01 -8.02
C ILE A 131 -0.98 14.32 -6.91
N TRP A 132 -0.93 13.57 -5.81
CA TRP A 132 -1.83 13.69 -4.65
C TRP A 132 -1.00 13.83 -3.36
N PRO A 133 -0.43 15.02 -3.12
CA PRO A 133 0.45 15.23 -1.97
C PRO A 133 -0.36 15.36 -0.67
N GLU A 134 0.23 14.90 0.42
CA GLU A 134 -0.34 15.05 1.77
C GLU A 134 -0.53 16.52 2.17
N SER A 135 0.36 17.40 1.70
CA SER A 135 0.23 18.84 1.91
C SER A 135 -1.06 19.43 1.33
N ALA A 136 -1.68 18.75 0.36
CA ALA A 136 -3.00 19.09 -0.18
C ALA A 136 -4.14 18.25 0.42
N GLY A 137 -3.88 17.50 1.49
CA GLY A 137 -4.88 16.72 2.23
C GLY A 137 -5.19 15.35 1.62
N TYR A 138 -4.32 14.80 0.77
CA TYR A 138 -4.49 13.46 0.22
C TYR A 138 -3.68 12.44 1.02
N HIS A 139 -4.27 11.25 1.25
CA HIS A 139 -3.65 10.16 2.00
C HIS A 139 -3.69 8.85 1.19
N PRO A 140 -2.79 8.71 0.20
CA PRO A 140 -2.74 7.50 -0.62
C PRO A 140 -2.48 6.25 0.22
N VAL A 141 -3.19 5.16 -0.09
CA VAL A 141 -3.05 3.86 0.57
C VAL A 141 -2.52 2.85 -0.43
N LEU A 142 -1.46 2.13 -0.08
CA LEU A 142 -0.93 1.02 -0.88
C LEU A 142 -1.65 -0.27 -0.48
N ILE A 143 -2.27 -0.95 -1.45
CA ILE A 143 -3.06 -2.15 -1.21
C ILE A 143 -2.48 -3.31 -2.01
N PHE A 144 -2.34 -4.47 -1.38
CA PHE A 144 -2.01 -5.74 -2.03
C PHE A 144 -3.23 -6.64 -2.17
N ALA A 145 -3.26 -7.46 -3.21
CA ALA A 145 -4.31 -8.43 -3.46
C ALA A 145 -3.79 -9.86 -3.31
N PRO A 146 -4.55 -10.77 -2.63
CA PRO A 146 -4.10 -12.14 -2.34
C PRO A 146 -3.86 -13.01 -3.57
N SER A 147 -4.60 -12.76 -4.64
CA SER A 147 -4.60 -13.56 -5.87
C SER A 147 -4.08 -12.82 -7.08
N ASP A 148 -3.65 -11.58 -6.90
CA ASP A 148 -3.18 -10.71 -7.97
C ASP A 148 -1.80 -10.17 -7.59
N PRO A 149 -0.76 -10.42 -8.38
CA PRO A 149 0.58 -9.87 -8.11
C PRO A 149 0.64 -8.35 -8.27
N ARG A 150 -0.42 -7.74 -8.80
CA ARG A 150 -0.54 -6.28 -8.89
C ARG A 150 -0.82 -5.72 -7.50
N GLY A 151 -0.17 -4.61 -7.16
CA GLY A 151 -0.61 -3.72 -6.10
C GLY A 151 -1.56 -2.66 -6.64
N PHE A 152 -2.19 -1.94 -5.76
CA PHE A 152 -3.12 -0.86 -6.10
C PHE A 152 -2.88 0.32 -5.18
N PHE A 153 -3.12 1.54 -5.70
CA PHE A 153 -3.26 2.72 -4.86
C PHE A 153 -4.73 3.08 -4.74
N TYR A 154 -5.12 3.40 -3.53
CA TYR A 154 -6.41 3.96 -3.19
C TYR A 154 -6.21 5.35 -2.62
N ILE A 155 -6.96 6.32 -3.11
CA ILE A 155 -6.93 7.71 -2.67
C ILE A 155 -8.31 8.01 -2.07
N PRO A 156 -8.51 7.91 -0.75
CA PRO A 156 -9.82 8.07 -0.11
C PRO A 156 -10.53 9.37 -0.50
N GLU A 157 -9.77 10.46 -0.59
CA GLU A 157 -10.29 11.81 -0.87
C GLU A 157 -10.77 11.97 -2.33
N LYS A 158 -10.41 11.05 -3.23
CA LYS A 158 -10.94 10.97 -4.61
C LYS A 158 -12.22 10.14 -4.70
N GLY A 159 -12.72 9.68 -3.57
CA GLY A 159 -13.93 8.89 -3.47
C GLY A 159 -13.66 7.38 -3.44
N ASP A 160 -14.53 6.71 -2.74
CA ASP A 160 -14.45 5.29 -2.38
C ASP A 160 -14.74 4.32 -3.55
N LYS A 161 -14.70 4.82 -4.78
CA LYS A 161 -14.99 4.07 -6.01
C LYS A 161 -13.83 4.03 -6.99
N ASN A 162 -12.65 4.49 -6.57
CA ASN A 162 -11.50 4.60 -7.47
C ASN A 162 -10.30 3.84 -6.91
N LEU A 163 -9.67 3.05 -7.76
CA LEU A 163 -8.41 2.35 -7.50
C LEU A 163 -7.47 2.59 -8.68
N THR A 164 -6.21 2.84 -8.39
CA THR A 164 -5.17 2.94 -9.42
C THR A 164 -4.32 1.68 -9.38
N PRO A 165 -4.35 0.83 -10.43
CA PRO A 165 -3.52 -0.36 -10.46
C PRO A 165 -2.05 0.00 -10.58
N LEU A 166 -1.20 -0.73 -9.84
CA LEU A 166 0.24 -0.74 -10.04
C LEU A 166 0.55 -1.73 -11.15
N THR A 167 0.91 -1.25 -12.31
CA THR A 167 1.36 -2.14 -13.38
C THR A 167 2.80 -2.56 -13.14
N PHE A 168 3.02 -3.79 -12.75
CA PHE A 168 4.35 -4.43 -12.69
C PHE A 168 4.88 -4.86 -14.08
N SER A 169 4.23 -4.46 -15.16
CA SER A 169 4.61 -4.86 -16.51
C SER A 169 5.91 -4.19 -16.93
N HIS A 170 6.98 -4.96 -17.00
CA HIS A 170 8.27 -4.54 -17.55
C HIS A 170 8.21 -4.03 -19.01
N ARG A 171 7.08 -4.17 -19.69
CA ARG A 171 6.92 -3.80 -21.11
C ARG A 171 6.33 -2.41 -21.36
N GLN A 172 5.86 -1.70 -20.35
CA GLN A 172 5.20 -0.39 -20.52
C GLN A 172 5.93 0.76 -19.83
N THR A 173 7.24 0.66 -19.64
CA THR A 173 8.06 1.65 -18.92
C THR A 173 8.17 3.01 -19.61
N ASN A 174 7.72 3.15 -20.84
CA ASN A 174 7.93 4.37 -21.62
C ASN A 174 6.76 5.37 -21.55
N ASN A 175 5.65 5.05 -20.86
CA ASN A 175 4.50 5.95 -20.75
C ASN A 175 3.90 5.96 -19.33
N LEU A 176 4.75 6.21 -18.33
CA LEU A 176 4.33 6.31 -16.93
C LEU A 176 3.30 7.43 -16.71
N ASP A 177 3.34 8.48 -17.52
CA ASP A 177 2.44 9.63 -17.38
C ASP A 177 0.98 9.30 -17.70
N SER A 178 0.73 8.31 -18.57
CA SER A 178 -0.63 7.87 -18.90
C SER A 178 -1.24 6.93 -17.84
N LEU A 179 -0.40 6.27 -17.02
CA LEU A 179 -0.84 5.32 -16.00
C LEU A 179 -1.35 5.99 -14.72
N TYR A 180 -0.86 7.19 -14.42
CA TYR A 180 -1.12 7.86 -13.14
C TYR A 180 -2.18 8.95 -13.22
N GLY A 181 -2.64 9.30 -14.40
CA GLY A 181 -3.73 10.27 -14.59
C GLY A 181 -5.12 9.68 -14.47
N ILE A 182 -5.24 8.34 -14.50
CA ILE A 182 -6.54 7.66 -14.58
C ILE A 182 -6.75 6.84 -13.32
N LEU A 183 -7.67 7.29 -12.48
CA LEU A 183 -8.25 6.45 -11.44
C LEU A 183 -9.25 5.51 -12.10
N ASP A 184 -8.96 4.22 -12.12
CA ASP A 184 -9.88 3.22 -12.64
C ASP A 184 -11.10 3.06 -11.73
N SER A 185 -12.23 2.68 -12.32
CA SER A 185 -13.41 2.32 -11.55
C SER A 185 -13.07 1.15 -10.63
N SER A 186 -13.21 1.35 -9.33
CA SER A 186 -13.01 0.28 -8.34
C SER A 186 -13.85 -0.96 -8.63
N ARG A 187 -15.04 -0.76 -9.22
CA ARG A 187 -15.94 -1.86 -9.58
C ARG A 187 -15.28 -2.85 -10.55
N VAL A 188 -14.56 -2.36 -11.57
CA VAL A 188 -13.84 -3.22 -12.52
C VAL A 188 -12.72 -3.97 -11.81
N VAL A 189 -11.90 -3.26 -11.03
CA VAL A 189 -10.77 -3.85 -10.30
C VAL A 189 -11.25 -4.86 -9.25
N LEU A 190 -12.25 -4.51 -8.44
CA LEU A 190 -12.80 -5.40 -7.42
C LEU A 190 -13.45 -6.65 -8.04
N LYS A 191 -14.09 -6.52 -9.21
CA LYS A 191 -14.60 -7.65 -9.97
C LYS A 191 -13.49 -8.61 -10.38
N GLU A 192 -12.41 -8.12 -10.97
CA GLU A 192 -11.28 -8.95 -11.38
C GLU A 192 -10.65 -9.69 -10.20
N ILE A 193 -10.41 -9.00 -9.07
CA ILE A 193 -9.84 -9.60 -7.86
C ILE A 193 -10.78 -10.68 -7.31
N ARG A 194 -12.08 -10.39 -7.21
CA ARG A 194 -13.10 -11.33 -6.73
C ARG A 194 -13.16 -12.58 -7.61
N ASP A 195 -13.20 -12.41 -8.92
CA ASP A 195 -13.28 -13.51 -9.87
C ASP A 195 -12.02 -14.40 -9.79
N GLY A 196 -10.84 -13.80 -9.60
CA GLY A 196 -9.59 -14.51 -9.33
C GLY A 196 -9.63 -15.32 -8.03
N LEU A 197 -10.16 -14.74 -6.95
CA LEU A 197 -10.35 -15.45 -5.68
C LEU A 197 -11.30 -16.65 -5.82
N LEU A 198 -12.44 -16.46 -6.48
CA LEU A 198 -13.42 -17.52 -6.71
C LEU A 198 -12.84 -18.65 -7.58
N ALA A 199 -12.05 -18.32 -8.61
CA ALA A 199 -11.38 -19.31 -9.42
C ALA A 199 -10.38 -20.15 -8.62
N ASN A 200 -9.62 -19.52 -7.71
CA ASN A 200 -8.68 -20.23 -6.84
C ASN A 200 -9.39 -21.15 -5.83
N LEU A 201 -10.51 -20.70 -5.26
CA LEU A 201 -11.32 -21.55 -4.37
C LEU A 201 -11.90 -22.78 -5.07
N LYS A 202 -12.29 -22.67 -6.35
CA LYS A 202 -12.74 -23.83 -7.15
C LYS A 202 -11.63 -24.83 -7.39
N LYS A 203 -10.42 -24.39 -7.73
CA LYS A 203 -9.24 -25.24 -7.94
C LYS A 203 -8.82 -25.98 -6.66
N GLY A 204 -8.91 -25.33 -5.49
CA GLY A 204 -8.57 -25.93 -4.20
C GLY A 204 -9.53 -27.02 -3.73
N LYS A 205 -10.78 -27.04 -4.24
CA LYS A 205 -11.78 -28.09 -3.92
C LYS A 205 -11.66 -29.32 -4.82
N GLN A 206 -10.85 -29.29 -5.86
CA GLN A 206 -10.64 -30.40 -6.80
C GLN A 206 -9.40 -31.26 -6.48
N LYS A 207 -8.68 -30.91 -5.42
CA LYS A 207 -7.56 -31.68 -4.87
C LYS A 207 -7.96 -32.30 -3.54
#